data_c25cdad44e11400fe7e52fd3e5a32a9e
#
_entry.id   c25cdad44e11400fe7e52fd3e5a32a9e
#
_cell.length_a   1.000
_cell.length_b   1.000
_cell.length_c   1.000
_cell.angle_alpha   90.00
_cell.angle_beta   90.00
_cell.angle_gamma   90.00
#
_symmetry.space_group_name_H-M   'P 1'
#
loop_
_entity.id
_entity.type
_entity.pdbx_description
1 polymer ?
#
loop_
_entity_poly.entity_id
_entity_poly.type
_entity_poly.pdbx_seq_one_letter_code
_entity_poly.pdbx_strand_id
1 'polypeptide(L)'
;MDVPFANLLIHSRRELTLDLPACRRSEEAAEGGCGVLGFAANIPVPGRHVLAASRQMHNRGNGKGGGIAMSGMIPGQLRVDAQTLRTHTLLQIALLDAQSRVEVETQFITPWFDIAQAYEIDRLDDYRLIPGLEIRPPDVWRYFVRVKPAALARFAEEKGLGELPECAVEDEFVYQNSFRLNHQFYASLGEKRAFVLSHGRDLSVLKIVGYAEDVVDYYCLQEQAAHLWISHQRYPTKGRVWHPGGAHPFIGLNEALVHNGDFANYHSVSEYLRQRNIVQLFLTDTEVSVQLFDLWDRVYRYPLEVTLEAMAPTSEHDFTMLPPDKQALYRAVQRTHIHGSPDGPWFFILARSKPEEDRYELLGITDTSMLRPQVFALFENRDNGTGEPVQICIIASEC
;
A
#
# COMPACT_ATOMS: atom_id res chain seq x y z
N MET A 1 -42.09 -3.24 -17.61
CA MET A 1 -42.34 -4.50 -16.87
C MET A 1 -43.42 -4.19 -15.85
N ASP A 2 -44.52 -4.91 -15.89
CA ASP A 2 -45.70 -4.63 -15.04
C ASP A 2 -45.37 -5.06 -13.60
N VAL A 3 -45.20 -4.07 -12.70
CA VAL A 3 -44.90 -4.28 -11.28
C VAL A 3 -45.87 -5.26 -10.59
N PRO A 4 -47.16 -5.30 -10.92
CA PRO A 4 -48.11 -6.29 -10.40
C PRO A 4 -47.71 -7.72 -10.77
N PHE A 5 -47.26 -7.96 -12.00
CA PHE A 5 -46.88 -9.30 -12.48
C PHE A 5 -45.66 -9.85 -11.76
N ALA A 6 -44.62 -9.01 -11.57
CA ALA A 6 -43.43 -9.38 -10.82
C ALA A 6 -43.73 -9.75 -9.36
N ASN A 7 -44.59 -8.95 -8.71
CA ASN A 7 -45.02 -9.22 -7.34
C ASN A 7 -45.82 -10.52 -7.19
N LEU A 8 -46.67 -10.86 -8.16
CA LEU A 8 -47.38 -12.12 -8.16
C LEU A 8 -46.45 -13.32 -8.26
N LEU A 9 -45.42 -13.26 -9.12
CA LEU A 9 -44.39 -14.27 -9.22
C LEU A 9 -43.55 -14.43 -7.96
N ILE A 10 -43.17 -13.31 -7.36
CA ILE A 10 -42.39 -13.31 -6.09
C ILE A 10 -43.24 -13.91 -4.95
N HIS A 11 -44.51 -13.53 -4.85
CA HIS A 11 -45.41 -14.09 -3.83
C HIS A 11 -45.67 -15.58 -4.03
N SER A 12 -45.81 -16.05 -5.28
CA SER A 12 -46.05 -17.47 -5.57
C SER A 12 -44.89 -18.38 -5.10
N ARG A 13 -43.71 -17.82 -4.88
CA ARG A 13 -42.52 -18.56 -4.41
C ARG A 13 -42.43 -18.65 -2.88
N ARG A 14 -43.34 -17.99 -2.15
CA ARG A 14 -43.27 -17.89 -0.67
C ARG A 14 -43.30 -19.27 0.00
N GLU A 15 -44.08 -20.21 -0.53
CA GLU A 15 -44.20 -21.55 0.00
C GLU A 15 -42.92 -22.37 -0.17
N LEU A 16 -42.09 -22.07 -1.19
CA LEU A 16 -40.81 -22.74 -1.41
C LEU A 16 -39.79 -22.51 -0.31
N THR A 17 -39.99 -21.49 0.51
CA THR A 17 -39.06 -21.08 1.56
C THR A 17 -39.57 -21.35 2.97
N LEU A 18 -40.83 -21.81 3.13
CA LEU A 18 -41.46 -21.99 4.45
C LEU A 18 -40.82 -23.11 5.28
N ASP A 19 -40.35 -24.17 4.61
CA ASP A 19 -39.76 -25.35 5.27
C ASP A 19 -38.24 -25.35 5.28
N LEU A 20 -37.60 -24.25 4.86
CA LEU A 20 -36.15 -24.14 4.97
C LEU A 20 -35.75 -23.97 6.44
N PRO A 21 -34.77 -24.76 6.94
CA PRO A 21 -34.27 -24.58 8.29
C PRO A 21 -33.80 -23.15 8.44
N ALA A 22 -34.18 -22.50 9.58
CA ALA A 22 -33.70 -21.17 9.89
C ALA A 22 -32.17 -21.17 9.80
N CYS A 23 -31.66 -20.46 8.81
CA CYS A 23 -30.23 -20.27 8.68
C CYS A 23 -29.76 -19.60 9.99
N ARG A 24 -28.97 -20.32 10.81
CA ARG A 24 -28.28 -19.68 11.92
C ARG A 24 -27.44 -18.60 11.24
N ARG A 25 -27.78 -17.34 11.48
CA ARG A 25 -26.86 -16.24 11.17
C ARG A 25 -25.56 -16.57 11.92
N SER A 26 -24.54 -16.98 11.21
CA SER A 26 -23.19 -16.89 11.72
C SER A 26 -22.98 -15.40 11.95
N GLU A 27 -22.72 -15.01 13.20
CA GLU A 27 -22.41 -13.61 13.56
C GLU A 27 -21.12 -13.11 12.91
N GLU A 28 -20.45 -13.97 12.14
CA GLU A 28 -19.16 -13.74 11.47
C GLU A 28 -19.22 -13.98 9.95
N ALA A 29 -20.34 -13.74 9.29
CA ALA A 29 -20.33 -13.74 7.83
C ALA A 29 -19.60 -12.47 7.37
N ALA A 30 -18.29 -12.59 7.13
CA ALA A 30 -17.53 -11.54 6.47
C ALA A 30 -18.21 -11.19 5.14
N GLU A 31 -18.65 -9.95 4.99
CA GLU A 31 -19.16 -9.44 3.73
C GLU A 31 -18.00 -9.47 2.73
N GLY A 32 -18.14 -10.21 1.63
CA GLY A 32 -17.06 -10.46 0.68
C GLY A 32 -16.50 -9.17 0.07
N GLY A 33 -15.19 -8.97 0.18
CA GLY A 33 -14.45 -7.85 -0.40
C GLY A 33 -13.50 -7.19 0.59
N CYS A 34 -12.34 -6.69 0.10
CA CYS A 34 -11.36 -6.00 0.94
C CYS A 34 -11.90 -4.68 1.47
N GLY A 35 -11.56 -4.33 2.73
CA GLY A 35 -11.73 -2.99 3.29
C GLY A 35 -10.46 -2.17 3.06
N VAL A 36 -10.58 -1.00 2.44
CA VAL A 36 -9.47 -0.05 2.25
C VAL A 36 -9.85 1.31 2.80
N LEU A 37 -8.93 1.92 3.52
CA LEU A 37 -9.09 3.23 4.14
C LEU A 37 -7.81 4.03 3.99
N GLY A 38 -7.93 5.32 3.72
CA GLY A 38 -6.84 6.27 3.81
C GLY A 38 -7.35 7.59 4.37
N PHE A 39 -6.52 8.29 5.11
CA PHE A 39 -6.77 9.67 5.46
C PHE A 39 -5.48 10.48 5.52
N ALA A 40 -5.60 11.76 5.20
CA ALA A 40 -4.55 12.75 5.32
C ALA A 40 -5.09 13.96 6.08
N ALA A 41 -4.25 14.56 6.93
CA ALA A 41 -4.60 15.73 7.70
C ALA A 41 -3.47 16.75 7.71
N ASN A 42 -3.82 18.03 7.83
CA ASN A 42 -2.85 19.12 8.01
C ASN A 42 -2.21 19.14 9.40
N ILE A 43 -2.65 18.25 10.29
CA ILE A 43 -2.02 18.00 11.60
C ILE A 43 -1.63 16.52 11.71
N PRO A 44 -0.61 16.14 12.50
CA PRO A 44 -0.30 14.75 12.77
C PRO A 44 -1.44 14.07 13.54
N VAL A 45 -1.90 12.93 13.06
CA VAL A 45 -3.00 12.15 13.63
C VAL A 45 -2.46 10.89 14.28
N PRO A 46 -2.72 10.64 15.57
CA PRO A 46 -2.28 9.43 16.27
C PRO A 46 -2.92 8.14 15.76
N GLY A 47 -2.16 7.04 15.83
CA GLY A 47 -2.56 5.72 15.34
C GLY A 47 -3.82 5.13 15.99
N ARG A 48 -4.20 5.57 17.21
CA ARG A 48 -5.49 5.20 17.82
C ARG A 48 -6.70 5.56 16.95
N HIS A 49 -6.60 6.57 16.09
CA HIS A 49 -7.67 6.91 15.14
C HIS A 49 -7.69 5.96 13.95
N VAL A 50 -6.52 5.48 13.51
CA VAL A 50 -6.42 4.40 12.50
C VAL A 50 -7.02 3.12 13.02
N LEU A 51 -6.72 2.76 14.29
CA LEU A 51 -7.29 1.61 14.98
C LEU A 51 -8.82 1.69 15.00
N ALA A 52 -9.37 2.83 15.40
CA ALA A 52 -10.82 3.05 15.46
C ALA A 52 -11.47 2.93 14.07
N ALA A 53 -10.87 3.55 13.05
CA ALA A 53 -11.36 3.51 11.68
C ALA A 53 -11.23 2.10 11.05
N SER A 54 -10.12 1.40 11.30
CA SER A 54 -9.93 0.02 10.80
C SER A 54 -10.94 -0.95 11.40
N ARG A 55 -11.33 -0.77 12.67
CA ARG A 55 -12.39 -1.57 13.31
C ARG A 55 -13.75 -1.43 12.61
N GLN A 56 -14.05 -0.27 12.02
CA GLN A 56 -15.28 -0.10 11.23
C GLN A 56 -15.24 -0.94 9.94
N MET A 57 -14.05 -1.22 9.44
CA MET A 57 -13.83 -2.06 8.24
C MET A 57 -13.62 -3.54 8.57
N HIS A 58 -13.70 -3.96 9.84
CA HIS A 58 -13.41 -5.32 10.29
C HIS A 58 -14.14 -6.40 9.49
N ASN A 59 -15.45 -6.20 9.29
CA ASN A 59 -16.29 -7.16 8.57
C ASN A 59 -15.98 -7.29 7.07
N ARG A 60 -15.16 -6.39 6.51
CA ARG A 60 -14.67 -6.48 5.12
C ARG A 60 -13.45 -7.39 4.99
N GLY A 61 -12.80 -7.69 6.10
CA GLY A 61 -11.68 -8.63 6.14
C GLY A 61 -12.09 -10.00 6.67
N ASN A 62 -11.16 -10.95 6.59
CA ASN A 62 -11.32 -12.28 7.20
C ASN A 62 -10.11 -12.67 8.08
N GLY A 63 -9.31 -11.69 8.52
CA GLY A 63 -8.14 -11.90 9.37
C GLY A 63 -6.96 -12.61 8.69
N LYS A 64 -6.97 -12.78 7.37
CA LYS A 64 -5.89 -13.44 6.62
C LYS A 64 -4.86 -12.48 6.04
N GLY A 65 -4.90 -11.23 6.46
CA GLY A 65 -3.92 -10.21 6.15
C GLY A 65 -4.44 -8.81 6.43
N GLY A 66 -3.71 -8.07 7.23
CA GLY A 66 -3.96 -6.67 7.53
C GLY A 66 -2.67 -5.87 7.51
N GLY A 67 -2.77 -4.61 7.25
CA GLY A 67 -1.60 -3.76 7.29
C GLY A 67 -1.94 -2.28 7.19
N ILE A 68 -0.93 -1.49 7.51
CA ILE A 68 -0.99 -0.03 7.50
C ILE A 68 0.26 0.54 6.84
N ALA A 69 0.12 1.74 6.27
CA ALA A 69 1.27 2.60 5.97
C ALA A 69 1.02 3.99 6.53
N MET A 70 2.12 4.68 6.85
CA MET A 70 2.10 6.05 7.37
C MET A 70 3.22 6.87 6.76
N SER A 71 2.97 8.17 6.58
CA SER A 71 3.91 9.17 6.06
C SER A 71 3.67 10.52 6.72
N GLY A 72 4.67 11.40 6.73
CA GLY A 72 4.61 12.62 7.51
C GLY A 72 4.68 12.34 9.01
N MET A 73 5.61 11.48 9.40
CA MET A 73 5.77 11.02 10.78
C MET A 73 6.50 12.04 11.64
N ILE A 74 6.32 11.95 12.97
CA ILE A 74 6.99 12.83 13.95
C ILE A 74 8.41 12.31 14.21
N PRO A 75 9.47 13.07 13.87
CA PRO A 75 10.86 12.61 13.95
C PRO A 75 11.25 12.07 15.33
N GLY A 76 10.88 12.78 16.41
CA GLY A 76 11.19 12.37 17.78
C GLY A 76 10.60 11.02 18.18
N GLN A 77 9.44 10.65 17.66
CA GLN A 77 8.83 9.33 17.87
C GLN A 77 9.55 8.21 17.11
N LEU A 78 10.37 8.58 16.13
CA LEU A 78 11.21 7.66 15.36
C LEU A 78 12.66 7.64 15.82
N ARG A 79 12.97 8.27 16.94
CA ARG A 79 14.33 8.35 17.53
C ARG A 79 15.37 9.00 16.61
N VAL A 80 14.93 9.93 15.75
CA VAL A 80 15.77 10.70 14.82
C VAL A 80 15.37 12.17 14.84
N ASP A 81 16.19 13.04 14.24
CA ASP A 81 15.84 14.43 13.99
C ASP A 81 15.10 14.61 12.65
N ALA A 82 14.55 15.81 12.43
CA ALA A 82 13.79 16.14 11.23
C ALA A 82 14.64 16.07 9.95
N GLN A 83 15.93 16.38 10.04
CA GLN A 83 16.81 16.31 8.89
C GLN A 83 17.05 14.84 8.49
N THR A 84 17.34 13.97 9.46
CA THR A 84 17.51 12.53 9.22
C THR A 84 16.26 11.92 8.60
N LEU A 85 15.07 12.22 9.16
CA LEU A 85 13.82 11.69 8.61
C LEU A 85 13.60 12.10 7.14
N ARG A 86 13.95 13.32 6.78
CA ARG A 86 13.75 13.84 5.43
C ARG A 86 14.79 13.36 4.43
N THR A 87 16.05 13.18 4.85
CA THR A 87 17.17 12.93 3.93
C THR A 87 17.63 11.48 3.87
N HIS A 88 17.30 10.65 4.86
CA HIS A 88 17.69 9.25 4.91
C HIS A 88 16.56 8.34 4.44
N THR A 89 16.93 7.28 3.78
CA THR A 89 16.00 6.18 3.51
C THR A 89 15.61 5.50 4.80
N LEU A 90 14.31 5.36 5.04
CA LEU A 90 13.75 4.54 6.10
C LEU A 90 13.60 3.12 5.56
N LEU A 91 14.59 2.28 5.81
CA LEU A 91 14.58 0.88 5.42
C LEU A 91 14.02 0.05 6.57
N GLN A 92 12.86 -0.57 6.36
CA GLN A 92 12.24 -1.49 7.33
C GLN A 92 12.26 -2.92 6.80
N ILE A 93 12.69 -3.84 7.64
CA ILE A 93 12.81 -5.25 7.32
C ILE A 93 12.00 -6.07 8.30
N ALA A 94 11.08 -6.87 7.76
CA ALA A 94 10.36 -7.89 8.50
C ALA A 94 11.23 -9.14 8.60
N LEU A 95 11.47 -9.62 9.81
CA LEU A 95 12.15 -10.87 10.11
C LEU A 95 11.12 -11.90 10.56
N LEU A 96 10.93 -12.92 9.75
CA LEU A 96 10.09 -14.08 10.06
C LEU A 96 10.90 -15.13 10.82
N ASP A 97 12.19 -15.15 10.53
CA ASP A 97 13.21 -15.85 11.28
C ASP A 97 14.18 -14.81 11.86
N ALA A 98 14.17 -14.65 13.18
CA ALA A 98 15.02 -13.67 13.86
C ALA A 98 16.52 -13.93 13.63
N GLN A 99 16.94 -15.19 13.34
CA GLN A 99 18.33 -15.55 13.09
C GLN A 99 18.82 -14.98 11.75
N SER A 100 17.91 -14.72 10.80
CA SER A 100 18.29 -14.16 9.50
C SER A 100 18.75 -12.70 9.56
N ARG A 101 18.56 -12.00 10.69
CA ARG A 101 18.98 -10.61 10.86
C ARG A 101 20.46 -10.40 10.56
N VAL A 102 21.33 -11.21 11.16
CA VAL A 102 22.79 -11.06 11.00
C VAL A 102 23.20 -11.23 9.53
N GLU A 103 22.58 -12.18 8.85
CA GLU A 103 22.83 -12.42 7.44
C GLU A 103 22.35 -11.25 6.57
N VAL A 104 21.15 -10.73 6.86
CA VAL A 104 20.60 -9.53 6.18
C VAL A 104 21.51 -8.32 6.40
N GLU A 105 21.90 -8.04 7.64
CA GLU A 105 22.76 -6.89 7.96
C GLU A 105 24.12 -7.01 7.27
N THR A 106 24.73 -8.21 7.30
CA THR A 106 26.07 -8.44 6.75
C THR A 106 26.11 -8.35 5.22
N GLN A 107 25.05 -8.76 4.54
CA GLN A 107 25.02 -8.80 3.07
C GLN A 107 24.38 -7.57 2.43
N PHE A 108 23.34 -7.00 3.05
CA PHE A 108 22.48 -6.00 2.42
C PHE A 108 22.47 -4.63 3.10
N ILE A 109 22.99 -4.50 4.32
CA ILE A 109 22.97 -3.23 5.06
C ILE A 109 24.40 -2.69 5.25
N THR A 110 25.18 -3.34 6.09
CA THR A 110 26.50 -2.85 6.54
C THR A 110 27.49 -2.58 5.41
N PRO A 111 27.58 -3.39 4.35
CA PRO A 111 28.53 -3.11 3.25
C PRO A 111 28.18 -1.85 2.44
N TRP A 112 26.90 -1.50 2.38
CA TRP A 112 26.38 -0.56 1.40
C TRP A 112 25.95 0.78 1.97
N PHE A 113 25.56 0.82 3.26
CA PHE A 113 24.95 1.99 3.86
C PHE A 113 25.73 2.52 5.04
N ASP A 114 25.71 3.85 5.18
CA ASP A 114 26.00 4.56 6.42
C ASP A 114 24.68 4.62 7.22
N ILE A 115 24.73 4.17 8.46
CA ILE A 115 23.56 4.02 9.33
C ILE A 115 23.55 5.16 10.33
N ALA A 116 22.54 6.04 10.23
CA ALA A 116 22.33 7.12 11.22
C ALA A 116 21.64 6.59 12.48
N GLN A 117 20.68 5.66 12.32
CA GLN A 117 19.96 5.05 13.43
C GLN A 117 19.48 3.64 13.03
N ALA A 118 19.51 2.70 13.97
CA ALA A 118 18.97 1.35 13.78
C ALA A 118 18.36 0.83 15.09
N TYR A 119 17.17 0.25 15.02
CA TYR A 119 16.50 -0.36 16.18
C TYR A 119 15.38 -1.31 15.77
N GLU A 120 15.07 -2.25 16.65
CA GLU A 120 13.83 -3.02 16.56
C GLU A 120 12.67 -2.12 17.03
N ILE A 121 11.57 -2.10 16.28
CA ILE A 121 10.38 -1.33 16.67
C ILE A 121 9.71 -1.96 17.89
N ASP A 122 9.02 -1.12 18.67
CA ASP A 122 8.30 -1.59 19.86
C ASP A 122 7.14 -2.50 19.42
N ARG A 123 6.88 -3.55 20.21
CA ARG A 123 5.81 -4.52 19.99
C ARG A 123 5.37 -5.16 21.32
N LEU A 124 4.22 -5.81 21.29
CA LEU A 124 3.80 -6.65 22.41
C LEU A 124 4.74 -7.87 22.55
N ASP A 125 5.06 -8.24 23.78
CA ASP A 125 5.87 -9.42 24.09
C ASP A 125 5.16 -10.73 23.70
N ASP A 126 3.86 -10.79 23.90
CA ASP A 126 3.03 -11.93 23.54
C ASP A 126 1.89 -11.51 22.60
N TYR A 127 1.96 -11.93 21.34
CA TYR A 127 0.94 -11.64 20.32
C TYR A 127 -0.44 -12.26 20.64
N ARG A 128 -0.46 -13.31 21.48
CA ARG A 128 -1.71 -13.98 21.91
C ARG A 128 -2.57 -13.13 22.83
N LEU A 129 -2.05 -12.00 23.32
CA LEU A 129 -2.84 -10.99 24.01
C LEU A 129 -3.85 -10.28 23.09
N ILE A 130 -3.67 -10.39 21.75
CA ILE A 130 -4.63 -9.88 20.76
C ILE A 130 -5.58 -11.02 20.40
N PRO A 131 -6.89 -10.90 20.72
CA PRO A 131 -7.88 -11.93 20.43
C PRO A 131 -7.96 -12.21 18.92
N GLY A 132 -7.90 -13.49 18.53
CA GLY A 132 -8.01 -13.90 17.13
C GLY A 132 -6.72 -13.81 16.31
N LEU A 133 -5.63 -13.30 16.85
CA LEU A 133 -4.33 -13.28 16.19
C LEU A 133 -3.65 -14.65 16.31
N GLU A 134 -3.76 -15.47 15.28
CA GLU A 134 -3.30 -16.86 15.29
C GLU A 134 -1.80 -17.02 14.94
N ILE A 135 -1.28 -16.11 14.13
CA ILE A 135 0.08 -16.18 13.59
C ILE A 135 0.92 -15.06 14.21
N ARG A 136 2.08 -15.41 14.76
CA ARG A 136 3.02 -14.42 15.31
C ARG A 136 3.43 -13.45 14.20
N PRO A 137 3.23 -12.12 14.40
CA PRO A 137 3.74 -11.11 13.47
C PRO A 137 5.27 -11.11 13.40
N PRO A 138 5.86 -10.61 12.29
CA PRO A 138 7.30 -10.53 12.15
C PRO A 138 7.93 -9.57 13.17
N ASP A 139 9.16 -9.84 13.57
CA ASP A 139 10.00 -8.84 14.21
C ASP A 139 10.42 -7.81 13.14
N VAL A 140 10.36 -6.53 13.45
CA VAL A 140 10.65 -5.47 12.46
C VAL A 140 11.84 -4.64 12.92
N TRP A 141 12.84 -4.60 12.08
CA TRP A 141 14.01 -3.75 12.24
C TRP A 141 13.92 -2.54 11.34
N ARG A 142 14.19 -1.37 11.90
CA ARG A 142 14.14 -0.08 11.24
C ARG A 142 15.55 0.51 11.19
N TYR A 143 15.95 0.95 9.99
CA TYR A 143 17.23 1.57 9.72
C TYR A 143 17.00 2.90 9.01
N PHE A 144 17.66 3.96 9.47
CA PHE A 144 17.76 5.23 8.75
C PHE A 144 19.13 5.27 8.09
N VAL A 145 19.16 5.23 6.77
CA VAL A 145 20.40 4.97 6.02
C VAL A 145 20.61 5.92 4.85
N ARG A 146 21.88 6.12 4.50
CA ARG A 146 22.33 6.70 3.23
C ARG A 146 23.27 5.73 2.56
N VAL A 147 23.26 5.67 1.23
CA VAL A 147 24.20 4.84 0.49
C VAL A 147 25.61 5.41 0.67
N LYS A 148 26.59 4.57 0.99
CA LYS A 148 27.99 4.99 1.12
C LYS A 148 28.48 5.62 -0.19
N PRO A 149 29.17 6.77 -0.18
CA PRO A 149 29.58 7.46 -1.41
C PRO A 149 30.39 6.57 -2.37
N ALA A 150 31.30 5.74 -1.85
CA ALA A 150 32.08 4.83 -2.68
C ALA A 150 31.22 3.72 -3.33
N ALA A 151 30.19 3.22 -2.63
CA ALA A 151 29.26 2.24 -3.17
C ALA A 151 28.37 2.88 -4.24
N LEU A 152 27.91 4.10 -4.00
CA LEU A 152 27.07 4.86 -4.95
C LEU A 152 27.83 5.18 -6.23
N ALA A 153 29.05 5.69 -6.13
CA ALA A 153 29.89 5.99 -7.29
C ALA A 153 30.17 4.75 -8.14
N ARG A 154 30.53 3.63 -7.49
CA ARG A 154 30.72 2.36 -8.18
C ARG A 154 29.47 1.87 -8.88
N PHE A 155 28.33 1.95 -8.22
CA PHE A 155 27.03 1.56 -8.80
C PHE A 155 26.68 2.42 -10.01
N ALA A 156 26.88 3.75 -9.91
CA ALA A 156 26.65 4.67 -11.01
C ALA A 156 27.50 4.33 -12.24
N GLU A 157 28.79 4.01 -12.03
CA GLU A 157 29.71 3.59 -13.09
C GLU A 157 29.29 2.25 -13.71
N GLU A 158 29.10 1.21 -12.87
CA GLU A 158 28.73 -0.15 -13.31
C GLU A 158 27.39 -0.19 -14.08
N LYS A 159 26.47 0.70 -13.74
CA LYS A 159 25.11 0.77 -14.35
C LYS A 159 24.98 1.82 -15.44
N GLY A 160 26.01 2.63 -15.67
CA GLY A 160 25.95 3.72 -16.65
C GLY A 160 25.02 4.86 -16.25
N LEU A 161 24.86 5.13 -14.95
CA LEU A 161 23.94 6.13 -14.39
C LEU A 161 24.62 7.45 -14.01
N GLY A 162 25.88 7.66 -14.39
CA GLY A 162 26.69 8.80 -13.97
C GLY A 162 26.17 10.18 -14.40
N GLU A 163 25.27 10.25 -15.37
CA GLU A 163 24.63 11.50 -15.81
C GLU A 163 23.37 11.86 -15.02
N LEU A 164 22.87 10.93 -14.16
CA LEU A 164 21.69 11.17 -13.35
C LEU A 164 22.03 11.95 -12.06
N PRO A 165 21.06 12.70 -11.51
CA PRO A 165 21.21 13.30 -10.18
C PRO A 165 21.53 12.23 -9.13
N GLU A 166 22.41 12.58 -8.18
CA GLU A 166 22.86 11.65 -7.12
C GLU A 166 21.67 11.03 -6.35
N CYS A 167 20.65 11.81 -6.02
CA CYS A 167 19.44 11.30 -5.36
C CYS A 167 18.72 10.21 -6.18
N ALA A 168 18.64 10.36 -7.50
CA ALA A 168 18.01 9.35 -8.37
C ALA A 168 18.86 8.07 -8.46
N VAL A 169 20.19 8.19 -8.41
CA VAL A 169 21.10 7.03 -8.37
C VAL A 169 20.98 6.32 -7.03
N GLU A 170 20.89 7.08 -5.91
CA GLU A 170 20.68 6.53 -4.57
C GLU A 170 19.33 5.80 -4.48
N ASP A 171 18.27 6.37 -4.98
CA ASP A 171 16.94 5.79 -5.02
C ASP A 171 16.94 4.45 -5.80
N GLU A 172 17.60 4.42 -6.96
CA GLU A 172 17.71 3.20 -7.76
C GLU A 172 18.58 2.14 -7.09
N PHE A 173 19.67 2.55 -6.41
CA PHE A 173 20.48 1.63 -5.60
C PHE A 173 19.64 0.97 -4.52
N VAL A 174 18.91 1.76 -3.74
CA VAL A 174 18.02 1.28 -2.66
C VAL A 174 16.98 0.31 -3.20
N TYR A 175 16.32 0.66 -4.31
CA TYR A 175 15.34 -0.18 -4.97
C TYR A 175 15.93 -1.54 -5.36
N GLN A 176 17.07 -1.56 -6.06
CA GLN A 176 17.72 -2.80 -6.51
C GLN A 176 18.27 -3.63 -5.35
N ASN A 177 18.82 -2.99 -4.30
CA ASN A 177 19.29 -3.69 -3.11
C ASN A 177 18.15 -4.37 -2.36
N SER A 178 17.03 -3.69 -2.21
CA SER A 178 15.82 -4.24 -1.60
C SER A 178 15.23 -5.39 -2.40
N PHE A 179 15.22 -5.29 -3.73
CA PHE A 179 14.81 -6.39 -4.60
C PHE A 179 15.72 -7.63 -4.40
N ARG A 180 17.04 -7.45 -4.36
CA ARG A 180 17.98 -8.57 -4.15
C ARG A 180 17.81 -9.21 -2.78
N LEU A 181 17.58 -8.41 -1.73
CA LEU A 181 17.26 -8.90 -0.39
C LEU A 181 16.00 -9.76 -0.44
N ASN A 182 14.91 -9.23 -1.00
CA ASN A 182 13.66 -9.96 -1.13
C ASN A 182 13.84 -11.24 -1.94
N HIS A 183 14.57 -11.20 -3.04
CA HIS A 183 14.83 -12.37 -3.88
C HIS A 183 15.59 -13.48 -3.13
N GLN A 184 16.53 -13.11 -2.25
CA GLN A 184 17.31 -14.07 -1.48
C GLN A 184 16.57 -14.66 -0.28
N PHE A 185 15.80 -13.83 0.44
CA PHE A 185 15.21 -14.20 1.73
C PHE A 185 13.72 -14.53 1.67
N TYR A 186 13.08 -14.26 0.53
CA TYR A 186 11.65 -14.46 0.37
C TYR A 186 11.33 -15.19 -0.94
N ALA A 187 10.75 -16.36 -0.82
CA ALA A 187 10.16 -17.05 -1.96
C ALA A 187 8.66 -17.24 -1.72
N SER A 188 7.81 -16.66 -2.57
CA SER A 188 6.35 -16.70 -2.39
C SER A 188 5.80 -18.12 -2.25
N LEU A 189 6.38 -19.08 -2.98
CA LEU A 189 6.03 -20.50 -2.94
C LEU A 189 7.05 -21.37 -2.18
N GLY A 190 8.03 -20.77 -1.49
CA GLY A 190 9.10 -21.47 -0.80
C GLY A 190 9.35 -20.91 0.60
N GLU A 191 10.61 -20.96 1.00
CA GLU A 191 11.07 -20.45 2.29
C GLU A 191 10.93 -18.92 2.37
N LYS A 192 10.54 -18.44 3.54
CA LYS A 192 10.32 -17.02 3.84
C LYS A 192 10.97 -16.69 5.17
N ARG A 193 12.13 -16.04 5.12
CA ARG A 193 12.91 -15.68 6.31
C ARG A 193 12.86 -14.20 6.64
N ALA A 194 12.93 -13.35 5.62
CA ALA A 194 12.88 -11.90 5.76
C ALA A 194 12.37 -11.24 4.48
N PHE A 195 11.85 -10.03 4.58
CA PHE A 195 11.51 -9.18 3.43
C PHE A 195 11.46 -7.71 3.81
N VAL A 196 11.61 -6.83 2.81
CA VAL A 196 11.53 -5.38 2.97
C VAL A 196 10.07 -4.95 3.09
N LEU A 197 9.74 -4.22 4.15
CA LEU A 197 8.43 -3.61 4.39
C LEU A 197 8.33 -2.22 3.78
N SER A 198 9.38 -1.41 3.92
CA SER A 198 9.50 -0.08 3.33
C SER A 198 10.96 0.27 3.07
N HIS A 199 11.21 1.09 2.04
CA HIS A 199 12.53 1.56 1.66
C HIS A 199 12.51 2.98 1.05
N GLY A 200 11.49 3.76 1.40
CA GLY A 200 11.35 5.15 0.99
C GLY A 200 11.81 6.14 2.05
N ARG A 201 11.70 7.43 1.76
CA ARG A 201 11.93 8.50 2.73
C ARG A 201 10.61 8.86 3.39
N ASP A 202 10.60 8.93 4.74
CA ASP A 202 9.40 9.22 5.54
C ASP A 202 8.16 8.41 5.13
N LEU A 203 8.36 7.12 4.89
CA LEU A 203 7.30 6.16 4.57
C LEU A 203 7.54 4.87 5.35
N SER A 204 6.61 4.49 6.20
CA SER A 204 6.67 3.28 7.02
C SER A 204 5.49 2.37 6.72
N VAL A 205 5.75 1.07 6.53
CA VAL A 205 4.74 0.04 6.29
C VAL A 205 4.87 -1.05 7.33
N LEU A 206 3.74 -1.48 7.88
CA LEU A 206 3.64 -2.62 8.80
C LEU A 206 2.48 -3.50 8.38
N LYS A 207 2.69 -4.81 8.36
CA LYS A 207 1.68 -5.78 7.94
C LYS A 207 1.84 -7.13 8.61
N ILE A 208 0.71 -7.79 8.84
CA ILE A 208 0.62 -9.06 9.57
C ILE A 208 -0.36 -10.01 8.89
N VAL A 209 -0.41 -11.25 9.35
CA VAL A 209 -1.57 -12.12 9.16
C VAL A 209 -2.52 -11.88 10.32
N GLY A 210 -3.51 -11.05 10.14
CA GLY A 210 -4.45 -10.51 11.11
C GLY A 210 -5.23 -9.37 10.48
N TYR A 211 -5.81 -8.52 11.29
CA TYR A 211 -6.51 -7.32 10.86
C TYR A 211 -5.61 -6.07 10.94
N ALA A 212 -6.00 -4.99 10.27
CA ALA A 212 -5.23 -3.74 10.32
C ALA A 212 -5.21 -3.11 11.72
N GLU A 213 -6.29 -3.21 12.48
CA GLU A 213 -6.33 -2.80 13.89
C GLU A 213 -5.34 -3.59 14.75
N ASP A 214 -5.13 -4.88 14.49
CA ASP A 214 -4.17 -5.70 15.21
C ASP A 214 -2.73 -5.24 14.97
N VAL A 215 -2.44 -4.63 13.80
CA VAL A 215 -1.14 -4.01 13.51
C VAL A 215 -0.86 -2.86 14.47
N VAL A 216 -1.87 -1.99 14.69
CA VAL A 216 -1.74 -0.84 15.60
C VAL A 216 -1.53 -1.32 17.04
N ASP A 217 -2.30 -2.34 17.44
CA ASP A 217 -2.21 -2.89 18.82
C ASP A 217 -0.89 -3.64 19.01
N TYR A 218 -0.48 -4.50 18.09
CA TYR A 218 0.72 -5.32 18.23
C TYR A 218 2.02 -4.50 18.24
N TYR A 219 2.15 -3.53 17.33
CA TYR A 219 3.34 -2.66 17.23
C TYR A 219 3.23 -1.40 18.08
N CYS A 220 2.30 -1.33 19.02
CA CYS A 220 2.15 -0.23 19.99
C CYS A 220 2.07 1.16 19.36
N LEU A 221 1.30 1.29 18.27
CA LEU A 221 1.25 2.50 17.44
C LEU A 221 0.17 3.51 17.87
N GLN A 222 -0.55 3.28 18.97
CA GLN A 222 -1.69 4.13 19.38
C GLN A 222 -1.32 5.61 19.48
N GLU A 223 -0.11 5.91 19.96
CA GLU A 223 0.39 7.29 20.13
C GLU A 223 1.37 7.71 19.02
N GLN A 224 1.76 6.79 18.13
CA GLN A 224 2.54 7.15 16.93
C GLN A 224 1.68 8.05 16.05
N ALA A 225 2.20 9.23 15.68
CA ALA A 225 1.44 10.20 14.90
C ALA A 225 2.07 10.43 13.52
N ALA A 226 1.21 10.61 12.51
CA ALA A 226 1.60 10.93 11.15
C ALA A 226 0.51 11.76 10.46
N HIS A 227 0.90 12.50 9.42
CA HIS A 227 -0.03 13.31 8.62
C HIS A 227 -0.90 12.47 7.69
N LEU A 228 -0.39 11.32 7.25
CA LEU A 228 -1.04 10.46 6.28
C LEU A 228 -0.98 9.01 6.75
N TRP A 229 -2.13 8.33 6.62
CA TRP A 229 -2.29 6.92 6.93
C TRP A 229 -3.12 6.23 5.85
N ILE A 230 -2.75 4.98 5.53
CA ILE A 230 -3.60 4.06 4.78
C ILE A 230 -3.66 2.71 5.52
N SER A 231 -4.79 2.03 5.44
CA SER A 231 -4.98 0.71 6.03
C SER A 231 -5.76 -0.24 5.11
N HIS A 232 -5.58 -1.53 5.36
CA HIS A 232 -6.18 -2.58 4.55
C HIS A 232 -6.63 -3.76 5.38
N GLN A 233 -7.88 -4.18 5.16
CA GLN A 233 -8.45 -5.43 5.64
C GLN A 233 -8.56 -6.41 4.47
N ARG A 234 -7.79 -7.49 4.50
CA ARG A 234 -7.74 -8.44 3.39
C ARG A 234 -8.90 -9.42 3.41
N TYR A 235 -9.53 -9.60 2.25
CA TYR A 235 -10.39 -10.70 1.94
C TYR A 235 -9.81 -11.44 0.72
N PRO A 236 -8.97 -12.47 0.89
CA PRO A 236 -8.35 -13.17 -0.23
C PRO A 236 -9.40 -13.96 -1.00
N THR A 237 -9.55 -13.66 -2.28
CA THR A 237 -10.44 -14.37 -3.21
C THR A 237 -9.75 -15.58 -3.84
N LYS A 238 -8.41 -15.53 -3.96
CA LYS A 238 -7.60 -16.59 -4.57
C LYS A 238 -6.34 -16.86 -3.73
N GLY A 239 -5.97 -18.13 -3.60
CA GLY A 239 -4.73 -18.58 -2.99
C GLY A 239 -4.80 -18.79 -1.48
N ARG A 240 -3.86 -19.63 -0.97
CA ARG A 240 -3.73 -19.99 0.47
C ARG A 240 -2.53 -19.29 1.11
N VAL A 241 -2.09 -18.16 0.58
CA VAL A 241 -0.88 -17.50 1.08
C VAL A 241 -1.23 -16.67 2.31
N TRP A 242 -1.24 -17.32 3.45
CA TRP A 242 -1.38 -16.68 4.74
C TRP A 242 0.01 -16.31 5.24
N HIS A 243 0.47 -15.18 4.76
CA HIS A 243 1.83 -14.74 5.02
C HIS A 243 1.86 -13.20 5.05
N PRO A 244 2.60 -12.56 5.99
CA PRO A 244 2.67 -11.10 6.07
C PRO A 244 3.13 -10.44 4.78
N GLY A 245 4.05 -11.06 4.04
CA GLY A 245 4.52 -10.55 2.75
C GLY A 245 3.43 -10.40 1.70
N GLY A 246 2.39 -11.25 1.73
CA GLY A 246 1.23 -11.16 0.85
C GLY A 246 0.11 -10.21 1.33
N ALA A 247 0.23 -9.63 2.53
CA ALA A 247 -0.71 -8.62 3.02
C ALA A 247 -0.39 -7.24 2.41
N HIS A 248 -1.40 -6.37 2.30
CA HIS A 248 -1.20 -4.97 1.91
C HIS A 248 -0.83 -4.12 3.14
N PRO A 249 -0.25 -2.92 2.96
CA PRO A 249 0.14 -2.25 1.70
C PRO A 249 1.36 -2.89 1.01
N PHE A 250 1.46 -2.69 -0.31
CA PHE A 250 2.69 -2.90 -1.07
C PHE A 250 3.38 -1.59 -1.36
N ILE A 251 4.70 -1.64 -1.60
CA ILE A 251 5.54 -0.47 -1.78
C ILE A 251 6.13 -0.40 -3.20
N GLY A 252 6.18 0.81 -3.77
CA GLY A 252 7.15 1.21 -4.79
C GLY A 252 8.44 1.66 -4.11
N LEU A 253 8.89 2.90 -4.31
CA LEU A 253 9.98 3.46 -3.52
C LEU A 253 9.45 4.41 -2.42
N ASN A 254 8.81 5.50 -2.80
CA ASN A 254 8.27 6.52 -1.90
C ASN A 254 6.74 6.50 -1.85
N GLU A 255 6.13 5.43 -2.27
CA GLU A 255 4.68 5.22 -2.23
C GLU A 255 4.32 3.84 -1.69
N ALA A 256 3.20 3.79 -1.00
CA ALA A 256 2.55 2.57 -0.55
C ALA A 256 1.12 2.51 -1.08
N LEU A 257 0.68 1.33 -1.50
CA LEU A 257 -0.61 1.12 -2.13
C LEU A 257 -1.41 0.03 -1.44
N VAL A 258 -2.69 0.29 -1.20
CA VAL A 258 -3.71 -0.69 -0.83
C VAL A 258 -4.74 -0.82 -1.95
N HIS A 259 -5.28 -2.04 -2.13
CA HIS A 259 -6.10 -2.41 -3.26
C HIS A 259 -7.37 -3.11 -2.81
N ASN A 260 -8.50 -2.72 -3.36
CA ASN A 260 -9.77 -3.43 -3.29
C ASN A 260 -10.21 -3.79 -4.71
N GLY A 261 -10.11 -5.05 -5.09
CA GLY A 261 -10.47 -5.55 -6.41
C GLY A 261 -9.54 -6.64 -6.91
N ASP A 262 -9.69 -6.97 -8.19
CA ASP A 262 -8.90 -7.97 -8.90
C ASP A 262 -8.60 -7.50 -10.33
N PHE A 263 -7.44 -7.88 -10.88
CA PHE A 263 -7.12 -7.68 -12.28
C PHE A 263 -7.56 -8.87 -13.13
N ALA A 264 -8.31 -8.60 -14.18
CA ALA A 264 -8.61 -9.59 -15.20
C ALA A 264 -7.39 -9.91 -16.09
N ASN A 265 -6.53 -8.92 -16.31
CA ASN A 265 -5.37 -8.98 -17.20
C ASN A 265 -4.01 -9.06 -16.47
N TYR A 266 -3.95 -9.65 -15.27
CA TYR A 266 -2.74 -9.78 -14.44
C TYR A 266 -1.50 -10.21 -15.23
N HIS A 267 -1.61 -11.23 -16.08
CA HIS A 267 -0.48 -11.72 -16.87
C HIS A 267 0.03 -10.72 -17.90
N SER A 268 -0.87 -9.96 -18.56
CA SER A 268 -0.49 -8.91 -19.50
C SER A 268 0.29 -7.81 -18.81
N VAL A 269 -0.20 -7.35 -17.67
CA VAL A 269 0.42 -6.28 -16.89
C VAL A 269 1.77 -6.73 -16.28
N SER A 270 1.83 -7.96 -15.78
CA SER A 270 3.09 -8.54 -15.29
C SER A 270 4.14 -8.67 -16.40
N GLU A 271 3.73 -9.07 -17.61
CA GLU A 271 4.63 -9.15 -18.76
C GLU A 271 5.09 -7.78 -19.24
N TYR A 272 4.20 -6.77 -19.19
CA TYR A 272 4.54 -5.38 -19.46
C TYR A 272 5.66 -4.86 -18.54
N LEU A 273 5.59 -5.18 -17.23
CA LEU A 273 6.63 -4.87 -16.26
C LEU A 273 7.91 -5.67 -16.51
N ARG A 274 7.79 -6.97 -16.81
CA ARG A 274 8.93 -7.85 -17.07
C ARG A 274 9.78 -7.37 -18.26
N GLN A 275 9.15 -6.83 -19.31
CA GLN A 275 9.85 -6.21 -20.45
C GLN A 275 10.67 -4.97 -20.05
N ARG A 276 10.45 -4.44 -18.84
CA ARG A 276 11.17 -3.30 -18.24
C ARG A 276 12.06 -3.72 -17.08
N ASN A 277 12.37 -5.02 -17.03
CA ASN A 277 13.20 -5.65 -16.00
C ASN A 277 12.62 -5.51 -14.57
N ILE A 278 11.29 -5.41 -14.44
CA ILE A 278 10.59 -5.40 -13.17
C ILE A 278 9.89 -6.74 -12.99
N VAL A 279 10.23 -7.46 -11.93
CA VAL A 279 9.73 -8.82 -11.64
C VAL A 279 9.03 -8.84 -10.30
N GLN A 280 7.90 -9.54 -10.22
CA GLN A 280 7.11 -9.72 -9.01
C GLN A 280 7.68 -10.87 -8.17
N LEU A 281 7.86 -10.63 -6.87
CA LEU A 281 8.34 -11.62 -5.91
C LEU A 281 7.22 -12.11 -4.97
N PHE A 282 6.21 -11.28 -4.73
CA PHE A 282 5.08 -11.60 -3.88
C PHE A 282 3.87 -12.18 -4.64
N LEU A 283 3.88 -12.09 -5.96
CA LEU A 283 2.92 -12.68 -6.89
C LEU A 283 1.47 -12.21 -6.64
N THR A 284 1.30 -10.93 -6.35
CA THR A 284 -0.01 -10.30 -6.18
C THR A 284 -0.24 -9.18 -7.20
N ASP A 285 -1.49 -8.94 -7.54
CA ASP A 285 -1.89 -7.82 -8.40
C ASP A 285 -1.60 -6.45 -7.75
N THR A 286 -1.62 -6.37 -6.43
CA THR A 286 -1.26 -5.16 -5.69
C THR A 286 0.23 -4.83 -5.80
N GLU A 287 1.11 -5.83 -5.78
CA GLU A 287 2.54 -5.64 -6.07
C GLU A 287 2.73 -5.08 -7.49
N VAL A 288 2.02 -5.65 -8.46
CA VAL A 288 2.02 -5.17 -9.84
C VAL A 288 1.54 -3.72 -9.93
N SER A 289 0.48 -3.36 -9.21
CA SER A 289 -0.10 -2.01 -9.23
C SER A 289 0.86 -0.94 -8.76
N VAL A 290 1.52 -1.17 -7.62
CA VAL A 290 2.46 -0.20 -7.08
C VAL A 290 3.73 -0.11 -7.93
N GLN A 291 4.19 -1.21 -8.52
CA GLN A 291 5.31 -1.22 -9.45
C GLN A 291 5.01 -0.47 -10.75
N LEU A 292 3.77 -0.54 -11.24
CA LEU A 292 3.32 0.28 -12.38
C LEU A 292 3.36 1.76 -12.04
N PHE A 293 2.83 2.12 -10.87
CA PHE A 293 2.81 3.51 -10.43
C PHE A 293 4.25 4.04 -10.30
N ASP A 294 5.15 3.33 -9.61
CA ASP A 294 6.56 3.69 -9.47
C ASP A 294 7.26 3.81 -10.85
N LEU A 295 6.98 2.90 -11.77
CA LEU A 295 7.53 2.94 -13.12
C LEU A 295 7.13 4.22 -13.86
N TRP A 296 5.87 4.58 -13.85
CA TRP A 296 5.39 5.75 -14.60
C TRP A 296 5.71 7.07 -13.90
N ASP A 297 5.61 7.13 -12.59
CA ASP A 297 5.89 8.33 -11.82
C ASP A 297 7.40 8.58 -11.65
N ARG A 298 8.13 7.65 -11.06
CA ARG A 298 9.55 7.82 -10.72
C ARG A 298 10.49 7.59 -11.91
N VAL A 299 10.29 6.46 -12.62
CA VAL A 299 11.24 6.06 -13.68
C VAL A 299 10.98 6.85 -14.99
N TYR A 300 9.73 6.92 -15.44
CA TYR A 300 9.37 7.69 -16.64
C TYR A 300 9.17 9.17 -16.33
N ARG A 301 9.05 9.55 -15.07
CA ARG A 301 8.82 10.95 -14.64
C ARG A 301 7.60 11.57 -15.30
N TYR A 302 6.55 10.80 -15.47
CA TYR A 302 5.29 11.30 -16.01
C TYR A 302 4.63 12.26 -15.01
N PRO A 303 4.02 13.35 -15.51
CA PRO A 303 3.08 14.11 -14.70
C PRO A 303 2.01 13.19 -14.14
N LEU A 304 1.53 13.45 -12.90
CA LEU A 304 0.52 12.61 -12.24
C LEU A 304 -0.71 12.38 -13.13
N GLU A 305 -1.18 13.39 -13.86
CA GLU A 305 -2.28 13.29 -14.82
C GLU A 305 -2.04 12.17 -15.87
N VAL A 306 -0.82 12.07 -16.40
CA VAL A 306 -0.45 11.07 -17.40
C VAL A 306 -0.35 9.68 -16.78
N THR A 307 0.20 9.59 -15.55
CA THR A 307 0.25 8.35 -14.78
C THR A 307 -1.16 7.83 -14.50
N LEU A 308 -2.08 8.70 -14.09
CA LEU A 308 -3.47 8.34 -13.84
C LEU A 308 -4.17 7.89 -15.12
N GLU A 309 -3.97 8.58 -16.26
CA GLU A 309 -4.55 8.19 -17.53
C GLU A 309 -4.02 6.84 -18.04
N ALA A 310 -2.74 6.54 -17.79
CA ALA A 310 -2.16 5.23 -18.13
C ALA A 310 -2.73 4.11 -17.27
N MET A 311 -3.05 4.40 -16.00
CA MET A 311 -3.57 3.43 -15.02
C MET A 311 -5.08 3.24 -15.13
N ALA A 312 -5.82 4.33 -15.23
CA ALA A 312 -7.28 4.40 -15.28
C ALA A 312 -7.72 5.26 -16.49
N PRO A 313 -7.73 4.69 -17.69
CA PRO A 313 -8.06 5.44 -18.90
C PRO A 313 -9.41 6.14 -18.79
N THR A 314 -9.46 7.40 -19.21
CA THR A 314 -10.69 8.21 -19.23
C THR A 314 -11.80 7.49 -20.01
N SER A 315 -13.01 7.44 -19.45
CA SER A 315 -14.17 6.81 -20.08
C SER A 315 -14.46 7.43 -21.46
N GLU A 316 -15.02 6.64 -22.37
CA GLU A 316 -15.28 7.11 -23.74
C GLU A 316 -16.18 8.35 -23.77
N HIS A 317 -17.15 8.41 -22.87
CA HIS A 317 -18.04 9.57 -22.74
C HIS A 317 -17.26 10.82 -22.33
N ASP A 318 -16.50 10.74 -21.23
CA ASP A 318 -15.75 11.89 -20.70
C ASP A 318 -14.62 12.30 -21.66
N PHE A 319 -14.00 11.34 -22.33
CA PHE A 319 -12.99 11.58 -23.34
C PHE A 319 -13.49 12.49 -24.48
N THR A 320 -14.74 12.30 -24.93
CA THR A 320 -15.32 13.15 -26.00
C THR A 320 -15.53 14.60 -25.56
N MET A 321 -15.60 14.86 -24.27
CA MET A 321 -15.79 16.20 -23.69
C MET A 321 -14.46 16.95 -23.47
N LEU A 322 -13.32 16.26 -23.60
CA LEU A 322 -12.01 16.89 -23.42
C LEU A 322 -11.64 17.80 -24.60
N PRO A 323 -10.79 18.83 -24.37
CA PRO A 323 -10.19 19.61 -25.46
C PRO A 323 -9.40 18.72 -26.42
N PRO A 324 -9.31 19.08 -27.72
CA PRO A 324 -8.67 18.26 -28.74
C PRO A 324 -7.20 17.89 -28.48
N ASP A 325 -6.45 18.80 -27.86
CA ASP A 325 -5.05 18.59 -27.47
C ASP A 325 -4.95 17.53 -26.33
N LYS A 326 -5.84 17.58 -25.34
CA LYS A 326 -5.94 16.53 -24.30
C LYS A 326 -6.39 15.19 -24.87
N GLN A 327 -7.36 15.18 -25.79
CA GLN A 327 -7.77 13.95 -26.47
C GLN A 327 -6.58 13.33 -27.24
N ALA A 328 -5.76 14.15 -27.91
CA ALA A 328 -4.58 13.65 -28.62
C ALA A 328 -3.54 13.06 -27.66
N LEU A 329 -3.26 13.74 -26.53
CA LEU A 329 -2.35 13.28 -25.50
C LEU A 329 -2.85 11.95 -24.87
N TYR A 330 -4.08 11.92 -24.38
CA TYR A 330 -4.64 10.75 -23.71
C TYR A 330 -4.73 9.55 -24.64
N ARG A 331 -5.08 9.74 -25.91
CA ARG A 331 -5.06 8.68 -26.91
C ARG A 331 -3.66 8.11 -27.15
N ALA A 332 -2.64 8.97 -27.11
CA ALA A 332 -1.25 8.53 -27.20
C ALA A 332 -0.85 7.71 -25.97
N VAL A 333 -1.20 8.17 -24.76
CA VAL A 333 -0.95 7.47 -23.49
C VAL A 333 -1.63 6.10 -23.47
N GLN A 334 -2.93 6.05 -23.76
CA GLN A 334 -3.71 4.81 -23.79
C GLN A 334 -3.13 3.77 -24.77
N ARG A 335 -2.74 4.21 -25.98
CA ARG A 335 -2.15 3.31 -26.99
C ARG A 335 -0.77 2.80 -26.57
N THR A 336 0.05 3.66 -25.97
CA THR A 336 1.40 3.30 -25.53
C THR A 336 1.39 2.31 -24.37
N HIS A 337 0.42 2.43 -23.47
CA HIS A 337 0.35 1.68 -22.22
C HIS A 337 -0.77 0.63 -22.17
N ILE A 338 -1.43 0.34 -23.28
CA ILE A 338 -2.59 -0.57 -23.35
C ILE A 338 -2.35 -1.94 -22.69
N HIS A 339 -1.13 -2.47 -22.74
CA HIS A 339 -0.77 -3.74 -22.11
C HIS A 339 -0.37 -3.60 -20.64
N GLY A 340 -0.13 -2.39 -20.17
CA GLY A 340 0.21 -2.08 -18.79
C GLY A 340 -0.97 -1.54 -17.98
N SER A 341 -2.04 -1.11 -18.64
CA SER A 341 -3.24 -0.62 -17.95
C SER A 341 -3.97 -1.79 -17.27
N PRO A 342 -4.24 -1.72 -15.94
CA PRO A 342 -5.01 -2.73 -15.24
C PRO A 342 -6.46 -2.77 -15.73
N ASP A 343 -6.98 -3.97 -16.00
CA ASP A 343 -8.34 -4.20 -16.45
C ASP A 343 -9.13 -4.99 -15.39
N GLY A 344 -10.36 -4.60 -15.14
CA GLY A 344 -11.25 -5.18 -14.12
C GLY A 344 -11.68 -4.17 -13.06
N PRO A 345 -12.60 -4.54 -12.16
CA PRO A 345 -13.10 -3.65 -11.13
C PRO A 345 -12.07 -3.56 -9.98
N TRP A 346 -11.40 -2.42 -9.87
CA TRP A 346 -10.43 -2.16 -8.81
C TRP A 346 -10.53 -0.74 -8.26
N PHE A 347 -10.06 -0.58 -7.03
CA PHE A 347 -9.91 0.70 -6.35
C PHE A 347 -8.61 0.70 -5.55
N PHE A 348 -7.76 1.70 -5.79
CA PHE A 348 -6.49 1.92 -5.11
C PHE A 348 -6.56 3.12 -4.19
N ILE A 349 -5.91 2.98 -3.02
CA ILE A 349 -5.53 4.13 -2.20
C ILE A 349 -4.00 4.10 -2.08
N LEU A 350 -3.36 5.22 -2.43
CA LEU A 350 -1.92 5.39 -2.32
C LEU A 350 -1.58 6.46 -1.29
N ALA A 351 -0.59 6.13 -0.46
CA ALA A 351 0.16 7.07 0.36
C ALA A 351 1.47 7.37 -0.35
N ARG A 352 1.76 8.64 -0.59
CA ARG A 352 2.94 9.09 -1.30
C ARG A 352 3.72 10.09 -0.46
N SER A 353 5.01 9.85 -0.30
CA SER A 353 5.93 10.78 0.35
C SER A 353 6.76 11.50 -0.70
N LYS A 354 6.76 12.82 -0.66
CA LYS A 354 7.63 13.70 -1.48
C LYS A 354 8.46 14.59 -0.56
N PRO A 355 9.46 14.04 0.11
CA PRO A 355 10.20 14.77 1.15
C PRO A 355 10.98 15.96 0.60
N GLU A 356 11.35 15.94 -0.68
CA GLU A 356 12.03 17.07 -1.35
C GLU A 356 11.11 18.28 -1.54
N GLU A 357 9.78 18.04 -1.64
CA GLU A 357 8.74 19.06 -1.76
C GLU A 357 8.07 19.35 -0.43
N ASP A 358 8.49 18.70 0.68
CA ASP A 358 7.83 18.72 1.99
C ASP A 358 6.32 18.46 1.87
N ARG A 359 5.97 17.43 1.09
CA ARG A 359 4.59 17.12 0.71
C ARG A 359 4.27 15.64 0.86
N TYR A 360 3.08 15.40 1.38
CA TYR A 360 2.48 14.06 1.48
C TYR A 360 1.19 14.04 0.69
N GLU A 361 0.97 13.02 -0.10
CA GLU A 361 -0.18 12.92 -0.98
C GLU A 361 -0.98 11.64 -0.69
N LEU A 362 -2.28 11.80 -0.47
CA LEU A 362 -3.24 10.71 -0.44
C LEU A 362 -4.00 10.70 -1.77
N LEU A 363 -3.86 9.62 -2.52
CA LEU A 363 -4.50 9.46 -3.82
C LEU A 363 -5.50 8.31 -3.76
N GLY A 364 -6.73 8.56 -4.25
CA GLY A 364 -7.70 7.51 -4.56
C GLY A 364 -7.83 7.39 -6.06
N ILE A 365 -7.64 6.18 -6.60
CA ILE A 365 -7.74 5.89 -8.03
C ILE A 365 -8.72 4.73 -8.20
N THR A 366 -9.72 4.93 -9.05
CA THR A 366 -10.68 3.88 -9.39
C THR A 366 -10.63 3.57 -10.87
N ASP A 367 -10.92 2.32 -11.21
CA ASP A 367 -11.17 1.95 -12.59
C ASP A 367 -12.39 2.69 -13.17
N THR A 368 -12.48 2.74 -14.49
CA THR A 368 -13.56 3.47 -15.18
C THR A 368 -14.95 2.86 -15.01
N SER A 369 -15.04 1.59 -14.60
CA SER A 369 -16.33 0.95 -14.33
C SER A 369 -16.99 1.42 -13.04
N MET A 370 -16.19 1.93 -12.08
CA MET A 370 -16.62 2.35 -10.74
C MET A 370 -17.45 1.29 -9.99
N LEU A 371 -17.18 0.00 -10.25
CA LEU A 371 -17.92 -1.10 -9.64
C LEU A 371 -17.52 -1.38 -8.19
N ARG A 372 -16.38 -0.85 -7.73
CA ARG A 372 -15.98 -0.96 -6.32
C ARG A 372 -16.54 0.21 -5.52
N PRO A 373 -17.07 -0.04 -4.32
CA PRO A 373 -17.49 1.03 -3.41
C PRO A 373 -16.33 1.98 -3.10
N GLN A 374 -16.62 3.27 -3.06
CA GLN A 374 -15.62 4.30 -2.80
C GLN A 374 -16.27 5.54 -2.21
N VAL A 375 -15.61 6.11 -1.23
CA VAL A 375 -16.02 7.34 -0.54
C VAL A 375 -14.83 8.29 -0.53
N PHE A 376 -15.09 9.54 -0.92
CA PHE A 376 -14.16 10.64 -0.79
C PHE A 376 -14.83 11.70 0.05
N ALA A 377 -14.21 12.09 1.16
CA ALA A 377 -14.75 13.09 2.06
C ALA A 377 -13.67 14.07 2.53
N LEU A 378 -14.02 15.33 2.60
CA LEU A 378 -13.19 16.38 3.16
C LEU A 378 -13.92 17.01 4.33
N PHE A 379 -13.27 17.07 5.49
CA PHE A 379 -13.77 17.70 6.71
C PHE A 379 -12.90 18.89 7.08
N GLU A 380 -13.53 19.96 7.50
CA GLU A 380 -12.84 21.13 8.05
C GLU A 380 -13.47 21.50 9.39
N ASN A 381 -12.63 21.66 10.43
CA ASN A 381 -13.05 22.20 11.71
C ASN A 381 -12.28 23.50 12.00
N ARG A 382 -12.99 24.62 12.01
CA ARG A 382 -12.44 25.96 12.29
C ARG A 382 -12.44 26.30 13.79
N ASP A 383 -13.26 25.62 14.58
CA ASP A 383 -13.49 25.90 16.00
C ASP A 383 -12.69 24.94 16.91
N ASN A 384 -11.40 24.80 16.65
CA ASN A 384 -10.53 23.89 17.39
C ASN A 384 -9.67 24.56 18.49
N GLY A 385 -9.87 25.87 18.70
CA GLY A 385 -9.15 26.64 19.71
C GLY A 385 -7.69 27.00 19.36
N THR A 386 -7.18 26.60 18.19
CA THR A 386 -5.79 26.88 17.76
C THR A 386 -5.68 28.07 16.79
N GLY A 387 -6.79 28.54 16.26
CA GLY A 387 -6.83 29.62 15.26
C GLY A 387 -6.64 29.18 13.81
N GLU A 388 -6.09 27.96 13.60
CA GLU A 388 -5.92 27.37 12.27
C GLU A 388 -6.94 26.24 12.08
N PRO A 389 -7.62 26.15 10.92
CA PRO A 389 -8.58 25.07 10.68
C PRO A 389 -7.89 23.71 10.59
N VAL A 390 -8.45 22.70 11.26
CA VAL A 390 -8.06 21.32 11.03
C VAL A 390 -8.82 20.80 9.81
N GLN A 391 -8.06 20.29 8.85
CA GLN A 391 -8.59 19.69 7.63
C GLN A 391 -8.19 18.21 7.56
N ILE A 392 -9.16 17.36 7.26
CA ILE A 392 -8.98 15.91 7.13
C ILE A 392 -9.63 15.46 5.84
N CYS A 393 -8.86 14.84 4.95
CA CYS A 393 -9.35 14.12 3.79
C CYS A 393 -9.44 12.63 4.13
N ILE A 394 -10.55 11.99 3.80
CA ILE A 394 -10.77 10.55 3.96
C ILE A 394 -11.11 9.94 2.61
N ILE A 395 -10.48 8.80 2.31
CA ILE A 395 -10.77 7.96 1.16
C ILE A 395 -11.00 6.54 1.69
N ALA A 396 -12.13 5.93 1.36
CA ALA A 396 -12.47 4.61 1.88
C ALA A 396 -13.32 3.80 0.91
N SER A 397 -13.35 2.48 1.08
CA SER A 397 -14.24 1.59 0.33
C SER A 397 -15.66 1.55 0.91
N GLU A 398 -15.91 2.17 2.06
CA GLU A 398 -17.23 2.24 2.72
C GLU A 398 -17.38 3.53 3.52
N CYS A 399 -18.65 3.89 3.84
CA CYS A 399 -19.03 5.04 4.68
C CYS A 399 -18.90 4.72 6.17
#